data_341b9032281d17628f8a6430ecf9827f
#
_entry.id   341b9032281d17628f8a6430ecf9827f
#
_cell.length_a   1.000
_cell.length_b   1.000
_cell.length_c   1.000
_cell.angle_alpha   90.00
_cell.angle_beta   90.00
_cell.angle_gamma   90.00
#
_symmetry.space_group_name_H-M   'P 1'
#
loop_
_entity.id
_entity.type
_entity.pdbx_description
1 polymer ?
#
loop_
_entity_poly.entity_id
_entity_poly.type
_entity_poly.pdbx_seq_one_letter_code
_entity_poly.pdbx_strand_id
1 'polypeptide(L)'
;VIVSVGPGSFTGVRIAIATVKGMFHGRDVSIFEVNELEALAYQSVSVLNTLTDKKIISMIDSNKEKIYYNEYIYSSGNLKSTSEAAVIKLDDLLNKILNSEDEYILVGDAVLHYKEKIKNVVPGKVTFIEDVNLKITASTFIEMIKRDILRKVDIHNIKPYYLEKSQAERDKEVGNV
;
A
#
# COMPACT_ATOMS: atom_id res chain seq x y z
N VAL A 1 -16.25 11.99 0.53
CA VAL A 1 -15.52 11.32 1.62
C VAL A 1 -14.61 10.26 1.02
N ILE A 2 -13.37 10.17 1.53
CA ILE A 2 -12.43 9.11 1.14
C ILE A 2 -12.14 8.28 2.38
N VAL A 3 -12.11 6.96 2.23
CA VAL A 3 -11.79 6.02 3.30
C VAL A 3 -10.76 5.01 2.84
N SER A 4 -9.69 4.83 3.63
CA SER A 4 -8.75 3.74 3.42
C SER A 4 -9.40 2.41 3.76
N VAL A 5 -9.25 1.45 2.85
CA VAL A 5 -9.67 0.06 3.08
C VAL A 5 -8.50 -0.86 3.46
N GLY A 6 -7.29 -0.31 3.57
CA GLY A 6 -6.05 -1.03 3.85
C GLY A 6 -5.24 -1.33 2.57
N PRO A 7 -4.29 -2.25 2.63
CA PRO A 7 -3.91 -3.05 3.80
C PRO A 7 -3.23 -2.23 4.90
N GLY A 8 -3.32 -2.68 6.15
CA GLY A 8 -2.73 -2.01 7.30
C GLY A 8 -3.27 -2.58 8.61
N SER A 9 -3.25 -1.76 9.66
CA SER A 9 -3.74 -2.17 10.98
C SER A 9 -5.16 -2.72 10.92
N PHE A 10 -5.32 -4.00 11.28
CA PHE A 10 -6.61 -4.70 11.27
C PHE A 10 -7.71 -3.96 12.05
N THR A 11 -7.38 -3.44 13.23
CA THR A 11 -8.29 -2.65 14.05
C THR A 11 -8.51 -1.26 13.47
N GLY A 12 -7.45 -0.60 13.02
CA GLY A 12 -7.51 0.76 12.48
C GLY A 12 -8.40 0.87 11.25
N VAL A 13 -8.27 -0.03 10.29
CA VAL A 13 -9.09 -0.07 9.08
C VAL A 13 -10.58 -0.29 9.42
N ARG A 14 -10.87 -1.20 10.36
CA ARG A 14 -12.26 -1.44 10.80
C ARG A 14 -12.87 -0.22 11.47
N ILE A 15 -12.12 0.46 12.36
CA ILE A 15 -12.58 1.68 13.01
C ILE A 15 -12.85 2.76 11.96
N ALA A 16 -11.95 2.99 11.03
CA ALA A 16 -12.12 3.99 9.97
C ALA A 16 -13.39 3.73 9.15
N ILE A 17 -13.59 2.51 8.68
CA ILE A 17 -14.77 2.12 7.90
C ILE A 17 -16.06 2.26 8.74
N ALA A 18 -16.05 1.79 9.99
CA ALA A 18 -17.22 1.90 10.88
C ALA A 18 -17.57 3.37 11.17
N THR A 19 -16.55 4.21 11.37
CA THR A 19 -16.75 5.66 11.59
C THR A 19 -17.39 6.32 10.36
N VAL A 20 -16.86 6.04 9.15
CA VAL A 20 -17.44 6.58 7.91
C VAL A 20 -18.88 6.10 7.75
N LYS A 21 -19.14 4.81 7.95
CA LYS A 21 -20.51 4.26 7.89
C LYS A 21 -21.45 4.95 8.89
N GLY A 22 -21.02 5.13 10.14
CA GLY A 22 -21.83 5.78 11.16
C GLY A 22 -22.09 7.27 10.89
N MET A 23 -21.06 8.01 10.47
CA MET A 23 -21.18 9.45 10.23
C MET A 23 -22.01 9.80 8.99
N PHE A 24 -21.98 8.97 7.96
CA PHE A 24 -22.58 9.28 6.66
C PHE A 24 -23.75 8.39 6.29
N HIS A 25 -24.20 7.53 7.21
CA HIS A 25 -25.41 6.72 7.00
C HIS A 25 -26.63 7.61 6.71
N GLY A 26 -27.35 7.31 5.65
CA GLY A 26 -28.53 8.07 5.23
C GLY A 26 -28.25 9.47 4.68
N ARG A 27 -26.98 9.84 4.44
CA ARG A 27 -26.62 11.13 3.84
C ARG A 27 -26.27 10.96 2.35
N ASP A 28 -26.66 11.94 1.55
CA ASP A 28 -26.30 11.98 0.13
C ASP A 28 -24.88 12.53 -0.03
N VAL A 29 -23.89 11.65 0.12
CA VAL A 29 -22.48 11.98 -0.05
C VAL A 29 -21.78 10.94 -0.92
N SER A 30 -20.88 11.39 -1.79
CA SER A 30 -20.04 10.47 -2.54
C SER A 30 -18.92 9.93 -1.64
N ILE A 31 -18.78 8.61 -1.63
CA ILE A 31 -17.74 7.91 -0.86
C ILE A 31 -16.83 7.19 -1.82
N PHE A 32 -15.53 7.31 -1.58
CA PHE A 32 -14.47 6.67 -2.36
C PHE A 32 -13.64 5.81 -1.45
N GLU A 33 -13.32 4.60 -1.90
CA GLU A 33 -12.37 3.73 -1.23
C GLU A 33 -10.98 3.88 -1.84
N VAL A 34 -9.95 3.72 -1.01
CA VAL A 34 -8.55 3.78 -1.45
C VAL A 34 -7.77 2.60 -0.86
N ASN A 35 -6.97 1.96 -1.72
CA ASN A 35 -5.97 0.99 -1.32
C ASN A 35 -4.68 1.73 -0.94
N GLU A 36 -4.11 1.44 0.23
CA GLU A 36 -2.93 2.16 0.73
C GLU A 36 -1.67 1.87 -0.09
N LEU A 37 -1.49 0.66 -0.60
CA LEU A 37 -0.34 0.33 -1.45
C LEU A 37 -0.39 1.10 -2.78
N GLU A 38 -1.57 1.22 -3.37
CA GLU A 38 -1.77 2.00 -4.59
C GLU A 38 -1.55 3.50 -4.35
N ALA A 39 -2.07 4.04 -3.24
CA ALA A 39 -1.88 5.44 -2.88
C ALA A 39 -0.41 5.79 -2.63
N LEU A 40 0.36 4.91 -2.00
CA LEU A 40 1.82 5.07 -1.81
C LEU A 40 2.55 5.11 -3.16
N ALA A 41 2.23 4.16 -4.06
CA ALA A 41 2.83 4.13 -5.39
C ALA A 41 2.47 5.40 -6.18
N TYR A 42 1.21 5.83 -6.11
CA TYR A 42 0.76 7.06 -6.78
C TYR A 42 1.46 8.31 -6.22
N GLN A 43 1.60 8.42 -4.89
CA GLN A 43 2.32 9.53 -4.27
C GLN A 43 3.78 9.60 -4.73
N SER A 44 4.45 8.45 -4.85
CA SER A 44 5.84 8.41 -5.32
C SER A 44 6.00 8.95 -6.74
N VAL A 45 5.06 8.65 -7.61
CA VAL A 45 5.03 9.19 -8.99
C VAL A 45 4.96 10.71 -9.00
N SER A 46 4.10 11.30 -8.16
CA SER A 46 3.92 12.75 -8.11
C SER A 46 5.15 13.50 -7.58
N VAL A 47 5.94 12.85 -6.73
CA VAL A 47 7.16 13.42 -6.13
C VAL A 47 8.35 13.35 -7.10
N LEU A 48 8.48 12.26 -7.83
CA LEU A 48 9.70 11.99 -8.61
C LEU A 48 9.72 12.66 -9.98
N ASN A 49 8.64 13.28 -10.45
CA ASN A 49 8.49 14.04 -11.71
C ASN A 49 9.14 13.45 -13.00
N THR A 50 9.95 12.41 -12.86
CA THR A 50 10.76 11.79 -13.94
C THR A 50 10.85 10.28 -13.71
N LEU A 51 9.71 9.59 -13.75
CA LEU A 51 9.76 8.13 -13.72
C LEU A 51 9.92 7.59 -15.12
N THR A 52 11.11 7.18 -15.42
CA THR A 52 11.42 6.39 -16.60
C THR A 52 11.66 4.95 -16.16
N ASP A 53 10.83 4.04 -16.65
CA ASP A 53 11.05 2.58 -16.69
C ASP A 53 11.37 1.83 -15.38
N LYS A 54 11.41 2.52 -14.21
CA LYS A 54 11.61 1.85 -12.92
C LYS A 54 10.31 1.28 -12.39
N LYS A 55 10.40 0.09 -11.80
CA LYS A 55 9.28 -0.51 -11.08
C LYS A 55 9.16 0.11 -9.69
N ILE A 56 7.95 0.30 -9.23
CA ILE A 56 7.65 0.82 -7.90
C ILE A 56 7.18 -0.34 -7.03
N ILE A 57 7.77 -0.50 -5.86
CA ILE A 57 7.28 -1.44 -4.85
C ILE A 57 6.77 -0.63 -3.66
N SER A 58 5.47 -0.72 -3.42
CA SER A 58 4.86 -0.21 -2.20
C SER A 58 4.96 -1.25 -1.10
N MET A 59 5.41 -0.84 0.11
CA MET A 59 5.66 -1.71 1.24
C MET A 59 5.11 -1.10 2.53
N ILE A 60 4.22 -1.83 3.21
CA ILE A 60 3.68 -1.46 4.52
C ILE A 60 4.09 -2.52 5.53
N ASP A 61 4.60 -2.10 6.70
CA ASP A 61 5.00 -3.05 7.73
C ASP A 61 3.79 -3.83 8.30
N SER A 62 3.91 -5.15 8.28
CA SER A 62 2.92 -6.07 8.83
C SER A 62 3.38 -6.75 10.13
N ASN A 63 4.46 -6.24 10.75
CA ASN A 63 5.15 -6.80 11.90
C ASN A 63 5.88 -8.14 11.64
N LYS A 64 6.81 -8.50 12.54
CA LYS A 64 7.59 -9.76 12.51
C LYS A 64 8.31 -9.98 11.17
N GLU A 65 8.92 -8.92 10.62
CA GLU A 65 9.63 -8.92 9.34
C GLU A 65 8.77 -9.33 8.13
N LYS A 66 7.45 -9.25 8.26
CA LYS A 66 6.51 -9.37 7.15
C LYS A 66 6.08 -8.01 6.66
N ILE A 67 5.79 -7.93 5.40
CA ILE A 67 5.33 -6.72 4.74
C ILE A 67 4.12 -7.01 3.86
N TYR A 68 3.17 -6.10 3.84
CA TYR A 68 2.22 -5.98 2.74
C TYR A 68 2.94 -5.32 1.59
N TYR A 69 2.88 -5.90 0.40
CA TYR A 69 3.53 -5.30 -0.77
C TYR A 69 2.71 -5.44 -2.04
N ASN A 70 2.98 -4.56 -2.98
CA ASN A 70 2.55 -4.71 -4.36
C ASN A 70 3.53 -4.00 -5.30
N GLU A 71 3.58 -4.44 -6.56
CA GLU A 71 4.46 -3.89 -7.58
C GLU A 71 3.65 -3.12 -8.62
N TYR A 72 4.22 -2.01 -9.04
CA TYR A 72 3.61 -1.11 -10.01
C TYR A 72 4.64 -0.68 -11.05
N ILE A 73 4.15 -0.33 -12.22
CA ILE A 73 4.89 0.39 -13.25
C ILE A 73 4.16 1.67 -13.58
N TYR A 74 4.90 2.75 -13.77
CA TYR A 74 4.35 4.00 -14.25
C TYR A 74 4.76 4.22 -15.68
N SER A 75 3.79 4.28 -16.60
CA SER A 75 4.04 4.46 -18.02
C SER A 75 2.94 5.30 -18.64
N SER A 76 3.33 6.23 -19.52
CA SER A 76 2.40 7.08 -20.26
C SER A 76 1.36 7.81 -19.39
N GLY A 77 1.79 8.27 -18.20
CA GLY A 77 0.91 9.01 -17.29
C GLY A 77 0.02 8.12 -16.40
N ASN A 78 0.11 6.80 -16.53
CA ASN A 78 -0.72 5.85 -15.80
C ASN A 78 0.12 4.95 -14.88
N LEU A 79 -0.38 4.74 -13.67
CA LEU A 79 0.13 3.75 -12.73
C LEU A 79 -0.64 2.44 -12.93
N LYS A 80 0.09 1.34 -13.14
CA LYS A 80 -0.50 0.01 -13.32
C LYS A 80 0.15 -0.98 -12.37
N SER A 81 -0.66 -1.75 -11.67
CA SER A 81 -0.18 -2.91 -10.89
C SER A 81 0.35 -3.99 -11.82
N THR A 82 1.51 -4.55 -11.50
CA THR A 82 2.16 -5.64 -12.24
C THR A 82 2.14 -6.96 -11.47
N SER A 83 1.66 -6.95 -10.22
CA SER A 83 1.46 -8.14 -9.40
C SER A 83 0.16 -8.04 -8.62
N GLU A 84 -0.24 -9.10 -7.97
CA GLU A 84 -1.27 -9.04 -6.94
C GLU A 84 -0.63 -8.61 -5.60
N ALA A 85 -1.39 -7.82 -4.83
CA ALA A 85 -0.94 -7.45 -3.49
C ALA A 85 -0.87 -8.70 -2.60
N ALA A 86 0.21 -8.81 -1.84
CA ALA A 86 0.46 -9.98 -1.00
C ALA A 86 1.15 -9.60 0.32
N VAL A 87 1.22 -10.60 1.20
CA VAL A 87 2.05 -10.55 2.41
C VAL A 87 3.20 -11.50 2.24
N ILE A 88 4.42 -10.99 2.39
CA ILE A 88 5.63 -11.81 2.30
C ILE A 88 6.63 -11.44 3.41
N LYS A 89 7.62 -12.28 3.63
CA LYS A 89 8.76 -11.90 4.46
C LYS A 89 9.63 -10.91 3.70
N LEU A 90 10.23 -9.98 4.43
CA LEU A 90 11.15 -8.99 3.84
C LEU A 90 12.28 -9.66 3.07
N ASP A 91 12.87 -10.74 3.64
CA ASP A 91 13.98 -11.46 2.99
C ASP A 91 13.59 -12.08 1.66
N ASP A 92 12.36 -12.58 1.53
CA ASP A 92 11.86 -13.13 0.26
C ASP A 92 11.74 -12.02 -0.80
N LEU A 93 11.27 -10.82 -0.42
CA LEU A 93 11.26 -9.67 -1.33
C LEU A 93 12.67 -9.25 -1.72
N LEU A 94 13.60 -9.16 -0.78
CA LEU A 94 14.98 -8.76 -1.06
C LEU A 94 15.67 -9.75 -2.00
N ASN A 95 15.44 -11.05 -1.80
CA ASN A 95 15.93 -12.09 -2.71
C ASN A 95 15.32 -11.95 -4.12
N LYS A 96 14.04 -11.62 -4.22
CA LYS A 96 13.40 -11.36 -5.52
C LYS A 96 14.05 -10.17 -6.23
N ILE A 97 14.27 -9.06 -5.53
CA ILE A 97 14.94 -7.86 -6.07
C ILE A 97 16.37 -8.18 -6.49
N LEU A 98 17.12 -8.91 -5.67
CA LEU A 98 18.50 -9.27 -5.94
C LEU A 98 18.65 -10.07 -7.24
N ASN A 99 17.73 -11.00 -7.49
CA ASN A 99 17.72 -11.88 -8.65
C ASN A 99 17.03 -11.26 -9.89
N SER A 100 16.46 -10.07 -9.78
CA SER A 100 15.88 -9.33 -10.91
C SER A 100 16.93 -8.50 -11.64
N GLU A 101 16.72 -8.26 -12.92
CA GLU A 101 17.51 -7.27 -13.69
C GLU A 101 16.96 -5.85 -13.56
N ASP A 102 15.76 -5.71 -13.02
CA ASP A 102 15.07 -4.43 -12.87
C ASP A 102 15.68 -3.56 -11.76
N GLU A 103 15.48 -2.25 -11.89
CA GLU A 103 15.67 -1.28 -10.83
C GLU A 103 14.33 -0.90 -10.20
N TYR A 104 14.34 -0.70 -8.89
CA TYR A 104 13.12 -0.46 -8.12
C TYR A 104 13.16 0.85 -7.35
N ILE A 105 12.00 1.46 -7.22
CA ILE A 105 11.73 2.53 -6.27
C ILE A 105 10.92 1.93 -5.13
N LEU A 106 11.42 2.03 -3.90
CA LEU A 106 10.73 1.51 -2.72
C LEU A 106 10.04 2.64 -1.98
N VAL A 107 8.75 2.43 -1.65
CA VAL A 107 7.91 3.41 -0.96
C VAL A 107 7.10 2.75 0.16
N GLY A 108 6.76 3.53 1.16
CA GLY A 108 5.96 3.11 2.31
C GLY A 108 6.75 3.05 3.62
N ASP A 109 6.05 2.85 4.72
CA ASP A 109 6.62 2.92 6.08
C ASP A 109 7.58 1.77 6.39
N ALA A 110 7.40 0.60 5.77
CA ALA A 110 8.35 -0.52 5.90
C ALA A 110 9.75 -0.13 5.39
N VAL A 111 9.85 0.79 4.43
CA VAL A 111 11.14 1.29 3.96
C VAL A 111 11.90 1.99 5.08
N LEU A 112 11.21 2.79 5.91
CA LEU A 112 11.83 3.47 7.06
C LEU A 112 12.39 2.48 8.07
N HIS A 113 11.61 1.45 8.40
CA HIS A 113 11.99 0.44 9.39
C HIS A 113 13.17 -0.42 8.94
N TYR A 114 13.24 -0.75 7.65
CA TYR A 114 14.19 -1.73 7.13
C TYR A 114 15.26 -1.13 6.21
N LYS A 115 15.40 0.20 6.15
CA LYS A 115 16.27 0.93 5.20
C LYS A 115 17.69 0.42 5.17
N GLU A 116 18.31 0.22 6.33
CA GLU A 116 19.71 -0.25 6.41
C GLU A 116 19.85 -1.71 5.94
N LYS A 117 18.92 -2.59 6.31
CA LYS A 117 18.90 -3.97 5.84
C LYS A 117 18.76 -4.03 4.32
N ILE A 118 17.83 -3.24 3.76
CA ILE A 118 17.61 -3.17 2.31
C ILE A 118 18.87 -2.71 1.58
N LYS A 119 19.52 -1.62 2.03
CA LYS A 119 20.76 -1.10 1.42
C LYS A 119 21.89 -2.13 1.40
N ASN A 120 22.01 -2.91 2.47
CA ASN A 120 23.08 -3.90 2.61
C ASN A 120 22.86 -5.12 1.70
N VAL A 121 21.60 -5.54 1.50
CA VAL A 121 21.27 -6.77 0.75
C VAL A 121 21.17 -6.50 -0.75
N VAL A 122 20.59 -5.36 -1.15
CA VAL A 122 20.33 -5.04 -2.57
C VAL A 122 20.97 -3.70 -2.99
N PRO A 123 22.30 -3.55 -2.81
CA PRO A 123 23.00 -2.31 -3.14
C PRO A 123 22.86 -1.99 -4.63
N GLY A 124 22.57 -0.72 -4.93
CA GLY A 124 22.47 -0.22 -6.31
C GLY A 124 21.22 -0.64 -7.08
N LYS A 125 20.40 -1.56 -6.56
CA LYS A 125 19.16 -2.03 -7.22
C LYS A 125 17.93 -1.21 -6.84
N VAL A 126 18.03 -0.41 -5.78
CA VAL A 126 16.89 0.31 -5.23
C VAL A 126 17.16 1.81 -5.11
N THR A 127 16.16 2.59 -5.42
CA THR A 127 16.12 4.03 -5.19
C THR A 127 15.16 4.30 -4.02
N PHE A 128 15.62 5.08 -3.06
CA PHE A 128 14.80 5.55 -1.95
C PHE A 128 14.32 6.97 -2.25
N ILE A 129 13.04 7.25 -2.00
CA ILE A 129 12.56 8.62 -1.94
C ILE A 129 12.82 9.20 -0.55
N GLU A 130 12.71 10.52 -0.41
CA GLU A 130 12.87 11.17 0.89
C GLU A 130 11.85 10.66 1.90
N ASP A 131 12.26 10.54 3.16
CA ASP A 131 11.47 9.91 4.23
C ASP A 131 10.11 10.58 4.47
N VAL A 132 10.01 11.88 4.23
CA VAL A 132 8.74 12.63 4.31
C VAL A 132 7.67 12.12 3.34
N ASN A 133 8.07 11.53 2.25
CA ASN A 133 7.18 11.03 1.20
C ASN A 133 6.84 9.53 1.34
N LEU A 134 7.29 8.89 2.40
CA LEU A 134 7.03 7.47 2.66
C LEU A 134 5.71 7.22 3.42
N LYS A 135 5.00 8.28 3.79
CA LYS A 135 3.67 8.21 4.41
C LYS A 135 2.64 8.89 3.53
N ILE A 136 1.48 8.28 3.41
CA ILE A 136 0.38 8.82 2.60
C ILE A 136 -0.08 10.16 3.18
N THR A 137 -0.31 11.13 2.31
CA THR A 137 -0.84 12.45 2.66
C THR A 137 -2.26 12.64 2.10
N ALA A 138 -3.05 13.49 2.74
CA ALA A 138 -4.41 13.79 2.26
C ALA A 138 -4.40 14.42 0.85
N SER A 139 -3.34 15.16 0.50
CA SER A 139 -3.17 15.72 -0.84
C SER A 139 -3.09 14.65 -1.92
N THR A 140 -2.49 13.50 -1.64
CA THR A 140 -2.44 12.35 -2.54
C THR A 140 -3.85 11.90 -2.94
N PHE A 141 -4.74 11.76 -1.96
CA PHE A 141 -6.13 11.36 -2.22
C PHE A 141 -6.90 12.38 -3.07
N ILE A 142 -6.65 13.68 -2.84
CA ILE A 142 -7.27 14.75 -3.63
C ILE A 142 -6.83 14.66 -5.09
N GLU A 143 -5.55 14.44 -5.34
CA GLU A 143 -5.03 14.27 -6.70
C GLU A 143 -5.55 12.99 -7.37
N MET A 144 -5.68 11.89 -6.62
CA MET A 144 -6.26 10.64 -7.13
C MET A 144 -7.74 10.82 -7.54
N ILE A 145 -8.53 11.60 -6.77
CA ILE A 145 -9.92 11.93 -7.16
C ILE A 145 -9.94 12.78 -8.42
N LYS A 146 -9.13 13.84 -8.50
CA LYS A 146 -9.09 14.73 -9.69
C LYS A 146 -8.76 13.98 -10.98
N ARG A 147 -8.04 12.88 -10.89
CA ARG A 147 -7.67 12.03 -12.02
C ARG A 147 -8.59 10.83 -12.22
N ASP A 148 -9.69 10.76 -11.47
CA ASP A 148 -10.69 9.67 -11.55
C ASP A 148 -10.08 8.27 -11.29
N ILE A 149 -9.12 8.20 -10.38
CA ILE A 149 -8.43 6.94 -10.03
C ILE A 149 -9.19 6.20 -8.94
N LEU A 150 -9.81 6.94 -7.98
CA LEU A 150 -10.48 6.31 -6.84
C LEU A 150 -11.85 5.76 -7.23
N ARG A 151 -12.13 4.55 -6.77
CA ARG A 151 -13.42 3.91 -6.99
C ARG A 151 -14.50 4.49 -6.07
N LYS A 152 -15.56 5.06 -6.67
CA LYS A 152 -16.78 5.42 -5.93
C LYS A 152 -17.51 4.16 -5.52
N VAL A 153 -17.93 4.11 -4.25
CA VAL A 153 -18.60 2.93 -3.66
C VAL A 153 -19.85 3.31 -2.90
N ASP A 154 -20.77 2.35 -2.80
CA ASP A 154 -21.88 2.45 -1.86
C ASP A 154 -21.37 2.22 -0.43
N ILE A 155 -21.83 3.05 0.51
CA ILE A 155 -21.44 3.01 1.92
C ILE A 155 -21.62 1.62 2.56
N HIS A 156 -22.66 0.88 2.16
CA HIS A 156 -22.96 -0.45 2.69
C HIS A 156 -21.98 -1.50 2.19
N ASN A 157 -21.38 -1.29 1.02
CA ASN A 157 -20.49 -2.24 0.35
C ASN A 157 -19.03 -2.08 0.72
N ILE A 158 -18.63 -1.00 1.44
CA ILE A 158 -17.25 -0.81 1.87
C ILE A 158 -16.84 -1.93 2.82
N LYS A 159 -15.73 -2.59 2.50
CA LYS A 159 -15.16 -3.69 3.29
C LYS A 159 -13.65 -3.50 3.44
N PRO A 160 -13.06 -3.93 4.58
CA PRO A 160 -11.62 -3.98 4.71
C PRO A 160 -10.98 -4.88 3.63
N TYR A 161 -9.87 -4.43 3.11
CA TYR A 161 -9.05 -5.22 2.19
C TYR A 161 -8.01 -6.00 3.00
N TYR A 162 -8.32 -7.27 3.26
CA TYR A 162 -7.47 -8.15 4.05
C TYR A 162 -6.58 -8.99 3.14
N LEU A 163 -5.27 -8.89 3.34
CA LEU A 163 -4.26 -9.74 2.71
C LEU A 163 -3.84 -10.91 3.61
N GLU A 164 -4.14 -10.83 4.90
CA GLU A 164 -3.95 -11.92 5.87
C GLU A 164 -5.24 -12.17 6.65
N LYS A 165 -5.40 -13.41 7.10
CA LYS A 165 -6.43 -13.75 8.09
C LYS A 165 -6.10 -13.08 9.42
N SER A 166 -7.11 -12.77 10.21
CA SER A 166 -6.93 -12.27 11.57
C SER A 166 -6.13 -13.26 12.42
N GLN A 167 -5.49 -12.79 13.50
CA GLN A 167 -4.77 -13.67 14.41
C GLN A 167 -5.69 -14.77 14.96
N ALA A 168 -6.92 -14.41 15.33
CA ALA A 168 -7.91 -15.35 15.84
C ALA A 168 -8.31 -16.44 14.83
N GLU A 169 -8.37 -16.12 13.55
CA GLU A 169 -8.62 -17.09 12.48
C GLU A 169 -7.42 -18.02 12.27
N ARG A 170 -6.21 -17.49 12.34
CA ARG A 170 -4.98 -18.28 12.24
C ARG A 170 -4.84 -19.25 13.42
N ASP A 171 -5.13 -18.80 14.64
CA ASP A 171 -5.03 -19.61 15.84
C ASP A 171 -6.03 -20.77 15.84
N LYS A 172 -7.23 -20.55 15.28
CA LYS A 172 -8.23 -21.63 15.09
C LYS A 172 -7.78 -22.69 14.10
N GLU A 173 -7.09 -22.31 13.02
CA GLU A 173 -6.59 -23.26 12.01
C GLU A 173 -5.44 -24.11 12.52
N VAL A 174 -4.64 -23.59 13.45
CA VAL A 174 -3.51 -24.32 14.07
C VAL A 174 -3.99 -25.24 15.22
N GLY A 175 -5.29 -25.23 15.55
CA GLY A 175 -5.87 -26.13 16.56
C GLY A 175 -5.50 -25.76 18.00
N ASN A 176 -5.13 -24.52 18.24
CA ASN A 176 -4.74 -24.02 19.58
C ASN A 176 -5.90 -23.33 20.33
N VAL A 177 -7.13 -23.81 20.14
CA VAL A 177 -8.29 -23.42 20.98
C VAL A 177 -9.13 -24.65 21.25
#